data_afb92d5d6dd4f3a3044edb31f5bfd3c2
#
_entry.id   afb92d5d6dd4f3a3044edb31f5bfd3c2
#
_cell.length_a   1.000
_cell.length_b   1.000
_cell.length_c   1.000
_cell.angle_alpha   90.00
_cell.angle_beta   90.00
_cell.angle_gamma   90.00
#
_symmetry.space_group_name_H-M   'P 1'
#
loop_
_entity.id
_entity.type
_entity.pdbx_description
1 polymer ?
#
loop_
_entity_poly.entity_id
_entity_poly.type
_entity_poly.pdbx_seq_one_letter_code
_entity_poly.pdbx_strand_id
1 'polypeptide(L)'
;MLAKITVADYMAKRLVTLTKDTNVIDAIKKLLDHKITCAPVVDSKGHLVGMFSEKDGMKVFLESVYNQGMSGKVGEYMTTDTISVDANSSIVDVAEKFEKSSNRSFPVFQDGEFVGVISRVDVFRALVAI
;
A
#
# COMPACT_ATOMS: atom_id res chain seq x y z
N MET A 1 -10.08 25.02 1.06
CA MET A 1 -10.67 23.95 1.85
C MET A 1 -9.97 22.64 1.58
N LEU A 2 -10.51 21.73 0.79
CA LEU A 2 -9.82 20.46 0.51
C LEU A 2 -8.43 20.67 -0.12
N ALA A 3 -8.28 21.67 -0.97
CA ALA A 3 -7.00 21.96 -1.64
C ALA A 3 -5.86 22.30 -0.67
N LYS A 4 -6.18 22.68 0.55
CA LYS A 4 -5.17 23.02 1.59
C LYS A 4 -4.85 21.83 2.50
N ILE A 5 -5.61 20.74 2.38
CA ILE A 5 -5.37 19.53 3.15
C ILE A 5 -4.29 18.73 2.42
N THR A 6 -3.27 18.31 3.14
CA THR A 6 -2.16 17.55 2.57
C THR A 6 -2.33 16.06 2.81
N VAL A 7 -1.58 15.27 2.05
CA VAL A 7 -1.49 13.82 2.24
C VAL A 7 -1.07 13.50 3.68
N ALA A 8 -0.09 14.25 4.21
CA ALA A 8 0.42 14.04 5.57
C ALA A 8 -0.66 14.13 6.63
N ASP A 9 -1.71 14.93 6.40
CA ASP A 9 -2.80 15.13 7.37
C ASP A 9 -3.64 13.86 7.55
N TYR A 10 -3.69 12.99 6.54
CA TYR A 10 -4.59 11.82 6.54
C TYR A 10 -3.90 10.48 6.28
N MET A 11 -2.64 10.46 5.89
CA MET A 11 -1.93 9.20 5.64
C MET A 11 -1.79 8.37 6.91
N ALA A 12 -1.73 7.06 6.75
CA ALA A 12 -1.41 6.15 7.85
C ALA A 12 0.09 6.22 8.14
N LYS A 13 0.45 6.46 9.39
CA LYS A 13 1.83 6.52 9.89
C LYS A 13 2.22 5.27 10.63
N ARG A 14 1.26 4.59 11.26
CA ARG A 14 1.46 3.28 11.88
C ARG A 14 1.19 2.25 10.81
N LEU A 15 2.26 1.66 10.30
CA LEU A 15 2.18 0.80 9.14
C LEU A 15 2.29 -0.67 9.52
N VAL A 16 1.45 -1.48 8.90
CA VAL A 16 1.63 -2.92 8.85
C VAL A 16 2.59 -3.15 7.71
N THR A 17 3.81 -3.57 8.02
CA THR A 17 4.84 -3.78 7.00
C THR A 17 5.13 -5.26 6.79
N LEU A 18 5.62 -5.57 5.60
CA LEU A 18 6.06 -6.90 5.23
C LEU A 18 7.53 -6.82 4.81
N THR A 19 8.19 -7.97 4.76
CA THR A 19 9.51 -8.07 4.14
C THR A 19 9.39 -8.98 2.91
N LYS A 20 10.35 -8.89 2.01
CA LYS A 20 10.33 -9.73 0.81
C LYS A 20 10.40 -11.22 1.14
N ASP A 21 10.91 -11.57 2.32
CA ASP A 21 11.04 -12.97 2.76
C ASP A 21 9.81 -13.48 3.53
N THR A 22 8.83 -12.61 3.78
CA THR A 22 7.57 -13.00 4.43
C THR A 22 6.86 -14.04 3.56
N ASN A 23 6.38 -15.11 4.17
CA ASN A 23 5.57 -16.10 3.49
C ASN A 23 4.28 -15.45 3.00
N VAL A 24 3.87 -15.75 1.77
CA VAL A 24 2.68 -15.09 1.16
C VAL A 24 1.40 -15.36 1.93
N ILE A 25 1.26 -16.53 2.55
CA ILE A 25 0.05 -16.81 3.36
C ILE A 25 0.03 -15.95 4.61
N ASP A 26 1.17 -15.77 5.25
CA ASP A 26 1.27 -14.89 6.42
C ASP A 26 1.01 -13.44 6.03
N ALA A 27 1.46 -13.02 4.86
CA ALA A 27 1.19 -11.68 4.35
C ALA A 27 -0.32 -11.48 4.13
N ILE A 28 -0.98 -12.44 3.51
CA ILE A 28 -2.44 -12.39 3.29
C ILE A 28 -3.19 -12.34 4.62
N LYS A 29 -2.76 -13.13 5.61
CA LYS A 29 -3.35 -13.08 6.96
C LYS A 29 -3.21 -11.69 7.57
N LYS A 30 -2.08 -11.03 7.40
CA LYS A 30 -1.89 -9.66 7.90
C LYS A 30 -2.86 -8.68 7.23
N LEU A 31 -3.06 -8.80 5.92
CA LEU A 31 -4.03 -7.95 5.24
C LEU A 31 -5.43 -8.14 5.83
N LEU A 32 -5.83 -9.38 6.04
CA LEU A 32 -7.14 -9.70 6.60
C LEU A 32 -7.29 -9.22 8.04
N ASP A 33 -6.29 -9.49 8.88
CA ASP A 33 -6.34 -9.15 10.30
C ASP A 33 -6.40 -7.65 10.54
N HIS A 34 -5.72 -6.87 9.70
CA HIS A 34 -5.67 -5.42 9.83
C HIS A 34 -6.70 -4.71 8.94
N LYS A 35 -7.51 -5.47 8.19
CA LYS A 35 -8.56 -4.93 7.29
C LYS A 35 -7.99 -3.91 6.31
N ILE A 36 -6.85 -4.22 5.73
CA ILE A 36 -6.19 -3.40 4.72
C ILE A 36 -6.11 -4.16 3.40
N THR A 37 -6.03 -3.42 2.30
CA THR A 37 -5.97 -4.01 0.96
C THR A 37 -4.56 -4.06 0.39
N CYS A 38 -3.62 -3.42 1.07
CA CYS A 38 -2.25 -3.30 0.59
C CYS A 38 -1.32 -3.01 1.77
N ALA A 39 -0.13 -3.57 1.74
CA ALA A 39 0.88 -3.33 2.74
C ALA A 39 2.23 -3.02 2.08
N PRO A 40 3.00 -2.06 2.64
CA PRO A 40 4.34 -1.79 2.13
C PRO A 40 5.30 -2.92 2.50
N VAL A 41 6.19 -3.21 1.56
CA VAL A 41 7.27 -4.18 1.76
C VAL A 41 8.55 -3.38 1.95
N VAL A 42 9.21 -3.61 3.08
CA VAL A 42 10.40 -2.82 3.47
C VAL A 42 11.58 -3.75 3.72
N ASP A 43 12.80 -3.19 3.59
CA ASP A 43 14.02 -3.90 3.93
C ASP A 43 14.36 -3.74 5.41
N SER A 44 15.49 -4.28 5.84
CA SER A 44 15.93 -4.24 7.24
C SER A 44 16.19 -2.81 7.75
N LYS A 45 16.37 -1.85 6.84
CA LYS A 45 16.60 -0.44 7.18
C LYS A 45 15.33 0.40 7.10
N GLY A 46 14.19 -0.23 6.78
CA GLY A 46 12.92 0.46 6.65
C GLY A 46 12.69 1.13 5.30
N HIS A 47 13.55 0.86 4.31
CA HIS A 47 13.38 1.40 2.97
C HIS A 47 12.30 0.62 2.22
N LEU A 48 11.45 1.33 1.49
CA LEU A 48 10.41 0.70 0.68
C LEU A 48 11.03 -0.04 -0.49
N VAL A 49 10.70 -1.32 -0.63
CA VAL A 49 11.15 -2.14 -1.76
C VAL A 49 10.00 -2.59 -2.67
N GLY A 50 8.76 -2.44 -2.23
CA GLY A 50 7.60 -2.79 -3.02
C GLY A 50 6.32 -2.65 -2.23
N MET A 51 5.21 -3.02 -2.87
CA MET A 51 3.88 -3.05 -2.24
C MET A 51 3.26 -4.42 -2.51
N PHE A 52 2.59 -4.97 -1.51
CA PHE A 52 1.88 -6.24 -1.65
C PHE A 52 0.39 -5.98 -1.43
N SER A 53 -0.40 -6.22 -2.48
CA SER A 53 -1.83 -5.90 -2.49
C SER A 53 -2.67 -7.15 -2.52
N GLU A 54 -3.98 -6.99 -2.31
CA GLU A 54 -4.93 -8.09 -2.47
C GLU A 54 -4.93 -8.62 -3.90
N LYS A 55 -4.60 -7.78 -4.89
CA LYS A 55 -4.45 -8.22 -6.28
C LYS A 55 -3.29 -9.21 -6.42
N ASP A 56 -2.17 -8.93 -5.73
CA ASP A 56 -1.04 -9.86 -5.68
C ASP A 56 -1.43 -11.16 -4.99
N GLY A 57 -2.24 -11.05 -3.93
CA GLY A 57 -2.79 -12.21 -3.23
C GLY A 57 -3.66 -13.08 -4.12
N MET A 58 -4.41 -12.48 -5.05
CA MET A 58 -5.20 -13.26 -6.02
C MET A 58 -4.32 -14.08 -6.94
N LYS A 59 -3.16 -13.56 -7.33
CA LYS A 59 -2.19 -14.34 -8.10
C LYS A 59 -1.70 -15.56 -7.33
N VAL A 60 -1.42 -15.36 -6.03
CA VAL A 60 -1.02 -16.46 -5.15
C VAL A 60 -2.11 -17.53 -5.12
N PHE A 61 -3.35 -17.11 -4.95
CA PHE A 61 -4.49 -18.04 -4.91
C PHE A 61 -4.60 -18.87 -6.19
N LEU A 62 -4.57 -18.21 -7.35
CA LEU A 62 -4.70 -18.89 -8.63
C LEU A 62 -3.55 -19.85 -8.89
N GLU A 63 -2.32 -19.45 -8.58
CA GLU A 63 -1.16 -20.32 -8.73
C GLU A 63 -1.23 -21.54 -7.80
N SER A 64 -1.75 -21.36 -6.58
CA SER A 64 -1.90 -22.46 -5.63
C SER A 64 -2.87 -23.53 -6.13
N VAL A 65 -3.92 -23.11 -6.85
CA VAL A 65 -4.88 -24.03 -7.45
C VAL A 65 -4.22 -24.88 -8.54
N TYR A 66 -3.37 -24.26 -9.36
CA TYR A 66 -2.74 -24.98 -10.48
C TYR A 66 -1.49 -25.75 -10.07
N ASN A 67 -0.76 -25.28 -9.07
CA ASN A 67 0.53 -25.84 -8.70
C ASN A 67 0.51 -26.67 -7.39
N GLN A 68 -0.68 -26.90 -6.84
CA GLN A 68 -0.89 -27.74 -5.64
C GLN A 68 -0.02 -27.36 -4.44
N GLY A 69 0.18 -26.05 -4.24
CA GLY A 69 0.92 -25.60 -3.07
C GLY A 69 0.80 -24.11 -2.91
N MET A 70 0.70 -23.67 -1.63
CA MET A 70 0.62 -22.26 -1.29
C MET A 70 1.95 -21.81 -0.68
N SER A 71 3.02 -22.09 -1.41
CA SER A 71 4.35 -21.66 -1.00
C SER A 71 4.79 -20.46 -1.83
N GLY A 72 5.66 -19.67 -1.27
CA GLY A 72 6.22 -18.50 -1.93
C GLY A 72 6.43 -17.37 -0.97
N LYS A 73 7.21 -16.42 -1.41
CA LYS A 73 7.61 -15.25 -0.63
C LYS A 73 7.00 -14.00 -1.24
N VAL A 74 6.72 -13.02 -0.40
CA VAL A 74 6.19 -11.72 -0.82
C VAL A 74 7.02 -11.12 -1.95
N GLY A 75 8.34 -11.22 -1.89
CA GLY A 75 9.23 -10.69 -2.93
C GLY A 75 8.99 -11.23 -4.33
N GLU A 76 8.41 -12.42 -4.44
CA GLU A 76 8.10 -13.05 -5.73
C GLU A 76 6.82 -12.48 -6.36
N TYR A 77 5.96 -11.88 -5.57
CA TYR A 77 4.63 -11.42 -5.99
C TYR A 77 4.41 -9.91 -5.87
N MET A 78 5.19 -9.22 -5.02
CA MET A 78 5.01 -7.80 -4.77
C MET A 78 5.17 -6.97 -6.04
N THR A 79 4.52 -5.82 -6.06
CA THR A 79 4.68 -4.83 -7.12
C THR A 79 5.85 -3.92 -6.74
N THR A 80 6.86 -3.83 -7.61
CA THR A 80 8.04 -2.99 -7.38
C THR A 80 7.96 -1.65 -8.09
N ASP A 81 7.22 -1.59 -9.19
CA ASP A 81 6.99 -0.35 -9.95
C ASP A 81 5.79 0.37 -9.34
N THR A 82 6.01 1.04 -8.22
CA THR A 82 4.94 1.69 -7.48
C THR A 82 4.86 3.17 -7.81
N ILE A 83 3.61 3.68 -7.87
CA ILE A 83 3.35 5.11 -7.98
C ILE A 83 3.39 5.66 -6.55
N SER A 84 4.30 6.58 -6.29
CA SER A 84 4.41 7.22 -4.99
C SER A 84 3.85 8.64 -5.02
N VAL A 85 3.52 9.16 -3.84
CA VAL A 85 3.07 10.54 -3.68
C VAL A 85 3.88 11.23 -2.59
N ASP A 86 3.95 12.54 -2.65
CA ASP A 86 4.66 13.34 -1.65
C ASP A 86 3.73 13.67 -0.49
N ALA A 87 4.27 13.66 0.74
CA ALA A 87 3.51 13.97 1.95
C ALA A 87 2.91 15.37 1.93
N ASN A 88 3.55 16.30 1.24
CA ASN A 88 3.11 17.69 1.14
C ASN A 88 2.13 17.93 -0.01
N SER A 89 1.85 16.92 -0.81
CA SER A 89 0.89 17.04 -1.91
C SER A 89 -0.51 17.29 -1.37
N SER A 90 -1.32 18.00 -2.16
CA SER A 90 -2.73 18.20 -1.86
C SER A 90 -3.48 16.87 -1.91
N ILE A 91 -4.44 16.71 -0.99
CA ILE A 91 -5.32 15.55 -1.00
C ILE A 91 -6.14 15.49 -2.30
N VAL A 92 -6.42 16.64 -2.92
CA VAL A 92 -7.11 16.72 -4.20
C VAL A 92 -6.28 16.09 -5.31
N ASP A 93 -4.98 16.39 -5.35
CA ASP A 93 -4.08 15.80 -6.35
C ASP A 93 -4.02 14.29 -6.23
N VAL A 94 -4.02 13.79 -5.00
CA VAL A 94 -4.01 12.34 -4.74
C VAL A 94 -5.33 11.71 -5.14
N ALA A 95 -6.45 12.38 -4.87
CA ALA A 95 -7.76 11.91 -5.32
C ALA A 95 -7.79 11.76 -6.85
N GLU A 96 -7.20 12.71 -7.59
CA GLU A 96 -7.11 12.62 -9.03
C GLU A 96 -6.26 11.43 -9.49
N LYS A 97 -5.17 11.15 -8.80
CA LYS A 97 -4.34 9.97 -9.09
C LYS A 97 -5.11 8.66 -8.86
N PHE A 98 -5.89 8.59 -7.79
CA PHE A 98 -6.73 7.42 -7.53
C PHE A 98 -7.79 7.24 -8.61
N GLU A 99 -8.38 8.34 -9.07
CA GLU A 99 -9.37 8.31 -10.14
C GLU A 99 -8.79 7.71 -11.43
N LYS A 100 -7.55 8.04 -11.74
CA LYS A 100 -6.88 7.65 -12.99
C LYS A 100 -6.20 6.29 -12.93
N SER A 101 -6.17 5.63 -11.76
CA SER A 101 -5.47 4.36 -11.59
C SER A 101 -6.37 3.32 -10.94
N SER A 102 -5.96 2.07 -10.98
CA SER A 102 -6.62 0.98 -10.27
C SER A 102 -6.07 0.78 -8.87
N ASN A 103 -5.08 1.57 -8.47
CA ASN A 103 -4.45 1.45 -7.16
C ASN A 103 -5.44 1.84 -6.06
N ARG A 104 -5.35 1.16 -4.92
CA ARG A 104 -6.15 1.47 -3.74
C ARG A 104 -5.35 2.20 -2.68
N SER A 105 -4.03 2.21 -2.81
CA SER A 105 -3.11 2.88 -1.89
C SER A 105 -1.86 3.31 -2.64
N PHE A 106 -1.23 4.37 -2.13
CA PHE A 106 0.06 4.82 -2.62
C PHE A 106 1.02 4.95 -1.46
N PRO A 107 2.28 4.55 -1.63
CA PRO A 107 3.32 4.89 -0.66
C PRO A 107 3.58 6.39 -0.68
N VAL A 108 3.85 6.95 0.49
CA VAL A 108 4.07 8.38 0.69
C VAL A 108 5.52 8.61 1.07
N PHE A 109 6.14 9.57 0.40
CA PHE A 109 7.52 9.97 0.66
C PHE A 109 7.57 11.42 1.11
N GLN A 110 8.56 11.73 1.93
CA GLN A 110 8.87 13.10 2.35
C GLN A 110 10.38 13.24 2.36
N ASP A 111 10.89 14.22 1.61
CA ASP A 111 12.33 14.46 1.48
C ASP A 111 13.11 13.21 1.07
N GLY A 112 12.53 12.40 0.19
CA GLY A 112 13.13 11.18 -0.32
C GLY A 112 12.99 9.97 0.59
N GLU A 113 12.34 10.11 1.74
CA GLU A 113 12.15 9.02 2.69
C GLU A 113 10.71 8.50 2.70
N PHE A 114 10.56 7.20 2.80
CA PHE A 114 9.25 6.56 2.94
C PHE A 114 8.69 6.85 4.33
N VAL A 115 7.53 7.50 4.40
CA VAL A 115 6.96 7.95 5.67
C VAL A 115 5.54 7.44 5.96
N GLY A 116 4.86 6.87 4.99
CA GLY A 116 3.50 6.41 5.22
C GLY A 116 2.83 5.84 3.99
N VAL A 117 1.55 5.54 4.13
CA VAL A 117 0.71 5.04 3.05
C VAL A 117 -0.60 5.82 3.07
N ILE A 118 -1.07 6.23 1.91
CA ILE A 118 -2.39 6.86 1.78
C ILE A 118 -3.31 5.95 0.96
N SER A 119 -4.53 5.76 1.44
CA SER A 119 -5.52 4.91 0.78
C SER A 119 -6.70 5.74 0.30
N ARG A 120 -7.55 5.14 -0.53
CA ARG A 120 -8.80 5.78 -0.98
C ARG A 120 -9.69 6.11 0.22
N VAL A 121 -9.68 5.27 1.25
CA VAL A 121 -10.46 5.51 2.47
C VAL A 121 -10.00 6.80 3.17
N ASP A 122 -8.70 7.06 3.19
CA ASP A 122 -8.15 8.28 3.80
C ASP A 122 -8.64 9.54 3.09
N VAL A 123 -8.74 9.47 1.76
CA VAL A 123 -9.29 10.58 0.96
C VAL A 123 -10.75 10.83 1.35
N PHE A 124 -11.53 9.77 1.52
CA PHE A 124 -12.93 9.89 1.95
C PHE A 124 -13.04 10.49 3.35
N ARG A 125 -12.13 10.14 4.26
CA ARG A 125 -12.11 10.74 5.60
C ARG A 125 -11.88 12.24 5.51
N ALA A 126 -10.98 12.68 4.63
CA ALA A 126 -10.74 14.11 4.42
C ALA A 126 -12.01 14.83 3.93
N LEU A 127 -12.72 14.21 3.00
CA LEU A 127 -13.96 14.78 2.47
C LEU A 127 -15.02 14.93 3.55
N VAL A 128 -15.19 13.92 4.40
CA VAL A 128 -16.21 13.92 5.44
C VAL A 128 -15.87 14.91 6.56
N ALA A 129 -14.59 15.20 6.76
CA ALA A 129 -14.12 16.06 7.85
C ALA A 129 -14.29 17.55 7.60
N ILE A 130 -14.62 17.98 6.37
CA ILE A 130 -14.80 19.41 6.09
C ILE A 130 -16.16 19.94 6.54
#